data_7cab339b6267730ffc60b174d79c20ac
#
_entry.id   7cab339b6267730ffc60b174d79c20ac
#
_cell.length_a   1.000
_cell.length_b   1.000
_cell.length_c   1.000
_cell.angle_alpha   90.00
_cell.angle_beta   90.00
_cell.angle_gamma   90.00
#
_symmetry.space_group_name_H-M   'P 1'
#
loop_
_entity.id
_entity.type
_entity.pdbx_description
1 polymer ?
#
loop_
_entity_poly.entity_id
_entity_poly.type
_entity_poly.pdbx_seq_one_letter_code
_entity_poly.pdbx_strand_id
1 'polypeptide(L)'
;MAENDYERLRQANIRRNQEKLALLRRKADELSALAKPKRKRPYQVRPKAPTGPVRSSGRARGIAPDNLPPDLSLSPSLASSILGGGAGAGAKVRSADDFDAGRDMVLMRAHVRNVVPCSIESMRVLPLADRTVVAAGDKRGNIGYWDVDGVSEDADGVDGVVFSYWPHKCPVSAIVAHQAAPHKVYSSSHQGEICLMDFEKEKYSMVHLWERPVYSLCQAQNSARCLYFGDEKGGLTLFDEREGKVLTTWDVHEEKINSIDFHPEKPHMLATSSTDQTACIWDVRNIKSKEPDSLKVFKLHKSAQSAYFSPSGRMLAVTSSSYSICGTVRVFCVDDFENSHSVEYNNQTGIWPSAFKVIWGWNDTDLYDSGLSAQNSSVLKSEHMTSIPNRLSAHPYKVGYLACSSCTSKVYLWTRA
;
A
#
# COMPACT_ATOMS: atom_id res chain seq x y z
N MET A 1 16.36 44.85 -9.43
CA MET A 1 16.56 45.14 -8.00
C MET A 1 16.10 43.97 -7.11
N ALA A 2 15.06 43.24 -7.46
CA ALA A 2 14.51 42.10 -6.62
C ALA A 2 15.48 40.87 -6.53
N GLU A 3 16.29 40.62 -7.52
CA GLU A 3 17.23 39.48 -7.57
C GLU A 3 18.37 39.58 -6.53
N ASN A 4 18.77 40.81 -6.20
CA ASN A 4 19.82 41.07 -5.21
C ASN A 4 19.40 40.86 -3.75
N ASP A 5 18.11 41.06 -3.46
CA ASP A 5 17.56 40.86 -2.09
C ASP A 5 17.33 39.37 -1.80
N TYR A 6 16.92 38.61 -2.80
CA TYR A 6 16.80 37.15 -2.67
C TYR A 6 18.15 36.47 -2.40
N GLU A 7 19.18 36.85 -3.15
CA GLU A 7 20.51 36.28 -2.97
C GLU A 7 21.12 36.65 -1.61
N ARG A 8 20.87 37.86 -1.10
CA ARG A 8 21.24 38.25 0.27
C ARG A 8 20.54 37.41 1.34
N LEU A 9 19.26 37.17 1.21
CA LEU A 9 18.50 36.30 2.11
C LEU A 9 18.97 34.84 2.04
N ARG A 10 19.28 34.38 0.85
CA ARG A 10 19.84 33.03 0.62
C ARG A 10 21.20 32.86 1.31
N GLN A 11 22.10 33.81 1.12
CA GLN A 11 23.42 33.80 1.76
C GLN A 11 23.33 33.90 3.28
N ALA A 12 22.43 34.72 3.80
CA ALA A 12 22.19 34.83 5.25
C ALA A 12 21.67 33.50 5.85
N ASN A 13 20.79 32.79 5.13
CA ASN A 13 20.30 31.48 5.56
C ASN A 13 21.39 30.40 5.49
N ILE A 14 22.22 30.39 4.47
CA ILE A 14 23.39 29.49 4.35
C ILE A 14 24.32 29.70 5.54
N ARG A 15 24.67 30.96 5.83
CA ARG A 15 25.56 31.30 6.96
C ARG A 15 24.98 30.84 8.29
N ARG A 16 23.69 31.10 8.57
CA ARG A 16 22.99 30.64 9.75
C ARG A 16 22.97 29.13 9.90
N ASN A 17 22.79 28.40 8.80
CA ASN A 17 22.82 26.94 8.81
C ASN A 17 24.23 26.39 9.03
N GLN A 18 25.25 27.01 8.48
CA GLN A 18 26.66 26.66 8.73
C GLN A 18 27.03 26.86 10.19
N GLU A 19 26.61 27.96 10.84
CA GLU A 19 26.80 28.21 12.26
C GLU A 19 26.13 27.16 13.13
N LYS A 20 24.85 26.78 12.80
CA LYS A 20 24.15 25.71 13.51
C LYS A 20 24.86 24.36 13.38
N LEU A 21 25.34 24.02 12.17
CA LEU A 21 26.08 22.79 11.93
C LEU A 21 27.41 22.76 12.68
N ALA A 22 28.12 23.88 12.74
CA ALA A 22 29.35 23.99 13.53
C ALA A 22 29.11 23.77 15.02
N LEU A 23 28.00 24.31 15.55
CA LEU A 23 27.62 24.12 16.97
C LEU A 23 27.28 22.65 17.26
N LEU A 24 26.53 21.99 16.33
CA LEU A 24 26.19 20.59 16.47
C LEU A 24 27.41 19.66 16.40
N ARG A 25 28.39 19.97 15.54
CA ARG A 25 29.66 19.24 15.46
C ARG A 25 30.44 19.36 16.78
N ARG A 26 30.58 20.57 17.36
CA ARG A 26 31.24 20.75 18.65
C ARG A 26 30.55 19.93 19.74
N LYS A 27 29.22 19.93 19.82
CA LYS A 27 28.48 19.10 20.79
C LYS A 27 28.68 17.60 20.56
N ALA A 28 28.74 17.15 19.30
CA ALA A 28 29.02 15.75 18.97
C ALA A 28 30.45 15.35 19.41
N ASP A 29 31.43 16.22 19.19
CA ASP A 29 32.82 15.99 19.62
C ASP A 29 32.94 15.94 21.14
N GLU A 30 32.25 16.84 21.87
CA GLU A 30 32.18 16.83 23.35
C GLU A 30 31.55 15.52 23.85
N LEU A 31 30.44 15.06 23.25
CA LEU A 31 29.80 13.79 23.62
C LEU A 31 30.69 12.59 23.30
N SER A 32 31.45 12.64 22.22
CA SER A 32 32.38 11.55 21.85
C SER A 32 33.61 11.52 22.81
N ALA A 33 34.06 12.68 23.27
CA ALA A 33 35.15 12.77 24.25
C ALA A 33 34.73 12.24 25.64
N LEU A 34 33.43 12.36 26.00
CA LEU A 34 32.88 11.81 27.25
C LEU A 34 32.60 10.30 27.15
N ALA A 35 32.56 9.73 25.98
CA ALA A 35 32.37 8.29 25.79
C ALA A 35 33.65 7.53 26.14
N LYS A 36 33.64 6.75 27.23
CA LYS A 36 34.76 5.88 27.61
C LYS A 36 35.14 4.96 26.46
N PRO A 37 36.44 4.77 26.13
CA PRO A 37 36.86 3.94 25.03
C PRO A 37 36.40 2.49 25.24
N LYS A 38 35.57 1.96 24.35
CA LYS A 38 35.21 0.53 24.35
C LYS A 38 36.48 -0.28 24.11
N ARG A 39 36.95 -1.03 25.11
CA ARG A 39 38.03 -2.02 24.96
C ARG A 39 37.65 -2.99 23.83
N LYS A 40 38.39 -2.95 22.74
CA LYS A 40 38.31 -3.97 21.67
C LYS A 40 38.71 -5.32 22.29
N ARG A 41 37.77 -6.24 22.42
CA ARG A 41 38.11 -7.66 22.70
C ARG A 41 38.86 -8.22 21.50
N PRO A 42 39.97 -8.97 21.71
CA PRO A 42 40.66 -9.61 20.59
C PRO A 42 39.72 -10.63 19.91
N TYR A 43 39.71 -10.56 18.60
CA TYR A 43 38.94 -11.49 17.74
C TYR A 43 39.55 -12.88 17.85
N GLN A 44 38.94 -13.80 18.59
CA GLN A 44 39.28 -15.21 18.57
C GLN A 44 38.61 -15.83 17.34
N VAL A 45 39.42 -16.26 16.39
CA VAL A 45 39.00 -17.09 15.26
C VAL A 45 38.53 -18.43 15.81
N ARG A 46 37.23 -18.68 15.83
CA ARG A 46 36.69 -20.02 16.10
C ARG A 46 36.95 -20.92 14.89
N PRO A 47 37.41 -22.16 15.09
CA PRO A 47 37.54 -23.12 14.01
C PRO A 47 36.18 -23.38 13.38
N LYS A 48 36.14 -23.48 12.02
CA LYS A 48 34.94 -23.86 11.28
C LYS A 48 34.46 -25.23 11.73
N ALA A 49 33.25 -25.29 12.26
CA ALA A 49 32.57 -26.55 12.53
C ALA A 49 32.30 -27.29 11.18
N PRO A 50 32.29 -28.61 11.16
CA PRO A 50 32.06 -29.40 9.96
C PRO A 50 30.63 -29.10 9.44
N THR A 51 30.50 -29.05 8.11
CA THR A 51 29.26 -28.82 7.38
C THR A 51 28.28 -29.98 7.60
N GLY A 52 27.45 -29.87 8.61
CA GLY A 52 26.25 -30.68 8.75
C GLY A 52 25.14 -30.16 7.83
N PRO A 53 24.11 -30.96 7.53
CA PRO A 53 23.05 -30.56 6.62
C PRO A 53 22.36 -29.27 7.11
N VAL A 54 22.17 -28.32 6.18
CA VAL A 54 21.54 -27.06 6.43
C VAL A 54 20.13 -27.30 7.00
N ARG A 55 19.91 -26.95 8.26
CA ARG A 55 18.57 -26.99 8.86
C ARG A 55 17.66 -26.06 8.07
N SER A 56 16.76 -26.64 7.28
CA SER A 56 15.68 -25.88 6.66
C SER A 56 14.84 -25.24 7.77
N SER A 57 14.68 -23.91 7.71
CA SER A 57 13.86 -23.15 8.64
C SER A 57 12.45 -23.77 8.68
N GLY A 58 11.88 -23.97 9.87
CA GLY A 58 10.51 -24.45 10.07
C GLY A 58 9.46 -23.59 9.35
N ARG A 59 9.79 -22.29 9.07
CA ARG A 59 8.99 -21.36 8.28
C ARG A 59 8.77 -21.78 6.82
N ALA A 60 9.76 -22.44 6.20
CA ALA A 60 9.63 -22.99 4.83
C ALA A 60 8.63 -24.16 4.75
N ARG A 61 8.19 -24.72 5.88
CA ARG A 61 7.20 -25.79 5.97
C ARG A 61 5.84 -25.34 6.47
N GLY A 62 5.58 -24.01 6.54
CA GLY A 62 4.30 -23.47 7.01
C GLY A 62 4.00 -23.74 8.49
N ILE A 63 5.02 -23.85 9.32
CA ILE A 63 4.88 -23.98 10.78
C ILE A 63 4.86 -22.57 11.37
N ALA A 64 3.83 -22.24 12.16
CA ALA A 64 3.76 -20.99 12.90
C ALA A 64 5.00 -20.82 13.81
N PRO A 65 5.46 -19.57 14.05
CA PRO A 65 6.58 -19.36 14.98
C PRO A 65 6.17 -19.84 16.38
N ASP A 66 7.04 -20.62 17.02
CA ASP A 66 6.83 -21.23 18.36
C ASP A 66 6.82 -20.23 19.53
N ASN A 67 6.53 -18.95 19.29
CA ASN A 67 6.50 -17.89 20.27
C ASN A 67 5.13 -17.21 20.38
N LEU A 68 4.03 -17.97 20.27
CA LEU A 68 2.77 -17.50 20.83
C LEU A 68 2.75 -17.85 22.32
N PRO A 69 2.36 -16.92 23.22
CA PRO A 69 2.14 -17.25 24.62
C PRO A 69 1.08 -18.35 24.73
N PRO A 70 1.22 -19.32 25.65
CA PRO A 70 0.35 -20.49 25.74
C PRO A 70 -1.09 -20.24 26.23
N ASP A 71 -1.54 -18.99 26.38
CA ASP A 71 -2.81 -18.64 27.00
C ASP A 71 -3.72 -17.77 26.13
N LEU A 72 -4.01 -18.21 24.90
CA LEU A 72 -5.01 -17.56 24.03
C LEU A 72 -6.19 -18.49 23.69
N SER A 73 -6.67 -19.24 24.68
CA SER A 73 -7.80 -20.17 24.49
C SER A 73 -9.20 -19.53 24.49
N LEU A 74 -9.31 -18.19 24.54
CA LEU A 74 -10.60 -17.46 24.55
C LEU A 74 -10.67 -16.29 23.56
N SER A 75 -9.65 -16.03 22.74
CA SER A 75 -9.74 -15.00 21.71
C SER A 75 -10.58 -15.51 20.54
N PRO A 76 -11.51 -14.71 19.97
CA PRO A 76 -12.22 -15.08 18.76
C PRO A 76 -11.21 -15.37 17.67
N SER A 77 -11.35 -16.50 16.95
CA SER A 77 -10.43 -16.81 15.85
C SER A 77 -10.70 -15.86 14.69
N LEU A 78 -9.66 -15.53 13.89
CA LEU A 78 -9.82 -14.72 12.68
C LEU A 78 -10.82 -15.40 11.72
N ALA A 79 -10.83 -16.72 11.65
CA ALA A 79 -11.79 -17.50 10.88
C ALA A 79 -13.24 -17.20 11.32
N SER A 80 -13.53 -17.22 12.61
CA SER A 80 -14.88 -16.92 13.11
C SER A 80 -15.29 -15.46 12.86
N SER A 81 -14.33 -14.54 12.90
CA SER A 81 -14.57 -13.12 12.59
C SER A 81 -14.89 -12.88 11.12
N ILE A 82 -14.22 -13.56 10.19
CA ILE A 82 -14.39 -13.34 8.74
C ILE A 82 -15.49 -14.23 8.16
N LEU A 83 -15.62 -15.50 8.61
CA LEU A 83 -16.54 -16.48 8.05
C LEU A 83 -17.91 -16.49 8.71
N GLY A 84 -18.06 -15.87 9.88
CA GLY A 84 -19.34 -15.76 10.60
C GLY A 84 -20.39 -14.88 9.92
N GLY A 85 -20.00 -14.07 8.93
CA GLY A 85 -20.89 -13.37 8.01
C GLY A 85 -21.06 -14.19 6.74
N GLY A 86 -22.30 -14.49 6.34
CA GLY A 86 -22.59 -15.28 5.14
C GLY A 86 -21.86 -14.69 3.92
N ALA A 87 -21.28 -15.56 3.09
CA ALA A 87 -20.64 -15.18 1.85
C ALA A 87 -21.68 -14.52 0.91
N GLY A 88 -21.74 -13.21 0.91
CA GLY A 88 -22.62 -12.42 0.07
C GLY A 88 -22.17 -12.44 -1.40
N ALA A 89 -22.27 -13.59 -2.04
CA ALA A 89 -22.17 -13.69 -3.48
C ALA A 89 -23.34 -12.89 -4.10
N GLY A 90 -23.07 -11.65 -4.53
CA GLY A 90 -24.08 -10.80 -5.18
C GLY A 90 -24.44 -9.51 -4.44
N ALA A 91 -23.70 -9.09 -3.44
CA ALA A 91 -23.92 -7.78 -2.83
C ALA A 91 -23.68 -6.68 -3.89
N LYS A 92 -24.77 -6.04 -4.33
CA LYS A 92 -24.70 -4.87 -5.21
C LYS A 92 -24.23 -3.68 -4.37
N VAL A 93 -23.31 -2.90 -4.94
CA VAL A 93 -22.97 -1.57 -4.42
C VAL A 93 -24.27 -0.77 -4.29
N ARG A 94 -24.54 -0.19 -3.12
CA ARG A 94 -25.67 0.74 -2.96
C ARG A 94 -25.41 1.94 -3.87
N SER A 95 -26.48 2.47 -4.47
CA SER A 95 -26.37 3.70 -5.27
C SER A 95 -25.70 4.82 -4.45
N ALA A 96 -24.70 5.45 -5.05
CA ALA A 96 -23.97 6.57 -4.45
C ALA A 96 -24.50 7.93 -4.92
N ASP A 97 -25.68 7.96 -5.57
CA ASP A 97 -26.16 9.14 -6.31
C ASP A 97 -26.37 10.40 -5.44
N ASP A 98 -26.68 10.23 -4.14
CA ASP A 98 -26.87 11.33 -3.19
C ASP A 98 -25.76 11.43 -2.13
N PHE A 99 -24.66 10.71 -2.30
CA PHE A 99 -23.59 10.65 -1.31
C PHE A 99 -22.61 11.81 -1.49
N ASP A 100 -22.39 12.59 -0.43
CA ASP A 100 -21.37 13.63 -0.33
C ASP A 100 -20.39 13.29 0.82
N ALA A 101 -19.15 13.00 0.47
CA ALA A 101 -18.15 12.61 1.46
C ALA A 101 -17.91 13.68 2.54
N GLY A 102 -17.93 14.97 2.16
CA GLY A 102 -17.70 16.07 3.10
C GLY A 102 -18.81 16.25 4.13
N ARG A 103 -20.05 15.86 3.77
CA ARG A 103 -21.24 15.96 4.61
C ARG A 103 -21.52 14.66 5.37
N ASP A 104 -21.38 13.52 4.69
CA ASP A 104 -21.94 12.25 5.13
C ASP A 104 -20.91 11.35 5.82
N MET A 105 -19.61 11.73 5.81
CA MET A 105 -18.56 10.92 6.43
C MET A 105 -18.07 11.51 7.75
N VAL A 106 -17.93 10.65 8.74
CA VAL A 106 -17.41 10.98 10.08
C VAL A 106 -16.29 10.02 10.48
N LEU A 107 -15.28 10.55 11.16
CA LEU A 107 -14.26 9.75 11.83
C LEU A 107 -14.51 9.79 13.33
N MET A 108 -14.90 8.65 13.89
CA MET A 108 -15.08 8.53 15.34
C MET A 108 -13.77 8.10 16.01
N ARG A 109 -13.61 8.43 17.30
CA ARG A 109 -12.45 8.00 18.08
C ARG A 109 -12.29 6.48 18.12
N ALA A 110 -13.40 5.76 18.23
CA ALA A 110 -13.45 4.30 18.22
C ALA A 110 -12.90 3.68 16.94
N HIS A 111 -12.93 4.43 15.82
CA HIS A 111 -12.45 4.01 14.51
C HIS A 111 -10.99 4.41 14.23
N VAL A 112 -10.17 4.56 15.27
CA VAL A 112 -8.72 4.84 15.16
C VAL A 112 -7.95 3.75 15.89
N ARG A 113 -7.29 2.85 15.15
CA ARG A 113 -6.61 1.67 15.71
C ARG A 113 -5.16 1.53 15.23
N ASN A 114 -4.28 1.11 16.13
CA ASN A 114 -2.96 0.60 15.75
C ASN A 114 -3.14 -0.85 15.25
N VAL A 115 -2.90 -1.07 13.96
CA VAL A 115 -3.14 -2.38 13.33
C VAL A 115 -1.86 -3.19 13.18
N VAL A 116 -0.73 -2.51 13.05
CA VAL A 116 0.61 -3.11 12.94
C VAL A 116 1.61 -2.37 13.82
N PRO A 117 2.74 -2.99 14.18
CA PRO A 117 3.71 -2.35 15.07
C PRO A 117 4.57 -1.25 14.43
N CYS A 118 4.61 -1.15 13.11
CA CYS A 118 5.47 -0.22 12.40
C CYS A 118 4.69 0.59 11.34
N SER A 119 5.40 1.46 10.61
CA SER A 119 4.83 2.28 9.52
C SER A 119 4.16 1.42 8.46
N ILE A 120 2.91 1.75 8.12
CA ILE A 120 2.12 1.05 7.13
C ILE A 120 2.61 1.40 5.72
N GLU A 121 2.88 0.39 4.90
CA GLU A 121 3.28 0.53 3.49
C GLU A 121 2.19 0.11 2.52
N SER A 122 1.34 -0.82 2.92
CA SER A 122 0.19 -1.25 2.12
C SER A 122 -1.04 -1.44 2.99
N MET A 123 -2.23 -1.17 2.43
CA MET A 123 -3.49 -1.29 3.14
C MET A 123 -4.61 -1.62 2.17
N ARG A 124 -5.55 -2.45 2.63
CA ARG A 124 -6.74 -2.83 1.86
C ARG A 124 -7.92 -3.07 2.77
N VAL A 125 -9.08 -2.51 2.44
CA VAL A 125 -10.35 -2.95 3.00
C VAL A 125 -10.79 -4.20 2.26
N LEU A 126 -11.07 -5.27 2.98
CA LEU A 126 -11.43 -6.55 2.38
C LEU A 126 -12.86 -6.52 1.82
N PRO A 127 -13.13 -7.22 0.70
CA PRO A 127 -14.44 -7.22 0.04
C PRO A 127 -15.44 -8.15 0.73
N LEU A 128 -15.74 -7.87 2.00
CA LEU A 128 -16.73 -8.59 2.81
C LEU A 128 -18.00 -7.75 2.90
N ALA A 129 -19.16 -8.30 2.51
CA ALA A 129 -20.40 -7.55 2.46
C ALA A 129 -20.95 -7.21 3.87
N ASP A 130 -20.86 -8.16 4.77
CA ASP A 130 -21.50 -8.09 6.09
C ASP A 130 -20.57 -7.51 7.16
N ARG A 131 -19.25 -7.52 6.92
CA ARG A 131 -18.25 -7.07 7.88
C ARG A 131 -17.30 -6.06 7.28
N THR A 132 -16.64 -5.31 8.15
CA THR A 132 -15.60 -4.35 7.78
C THR A 132 -14.27 -4.83 8.37
N VAL A 133 -13.41 -5.38 7.51
CA VAL A 133 -12.08 -5.83 7.90
C VAL A 133 -11.03 -5.05 7.10
N VAL A 134 -10.09 -4.45 7.81
CA VAL A 134 -8.97 -3.70 7.21
C VAL A 134 -7.68 -4.48 7.38
N ALA A 135 -7.06 -4.85 6.27
CA ALA A 135 -5.73 -5.44 6.24
C ALA A 135 -4.68 -4.34 6.08
N ALA A 136 -3.64 -4.34 6.91
CA ALA A 136 -2.53 -3.40 6.83
C ALA A 136 -1.19 -4.14 6.92
N GLY A 137 -0.25 -3.80 6.04
CA GLY A 137 1.10 -4.35 6.00
C GLY A 137 2.16 -3.28 6.28
N ASP A 138 3.16 -3.61 7.07
CA ASP A 138 4.16 -2.66 7.53
C ASP A 138 5.54 -2.84 6.89
N LYS A 139 6.47 -1.92 7.24
CA LYS A 139 7.87 -1.92 6.79
C LYS A 139 8.70 -3.11 7.25
N ARG A 140 8.25 -3.86 8.26
CA ARG A 140 8.96 -5.02 8.82
C ARG A 140 8.39 -6.35 8.37
N GLY A 141 7.37 -6.33 7.53
CA GLY A 141 6.73 -7.53 7.01
C GLY A 141 5.60 -8.07 7.88
N ASN A 142 5.16 -7.31 8.90
CA ASN A 142 3.96 -7.66 9.65
C ASN A 142 2.71 -7.32 8.85
N ILE A 143 1.68 -8.14 9.00
CA ILE A 143 0.33 -7.87 8.49
C ILE A 143 -0.65 -8.00 9.64
N GLY A 144 -1.42 -6.92 9.84
CA GLY A 144 -2.51 -6.89 10.78
C GLY A 144 -3.86 -6.89 10.06
N TYR A 145 -4.82 -7.61 10.60
CA TYR A 145 -6.21 -7.60 10.16
C TYR A 145 -7.05 -7.02 11.29
N TRP A 146 -7.65 -5.88 11.06
CA TRP A 146 -8.55 -5.23 12.00
C TRP A 146 -9.99 -5.53 11.59
N ASP A 147 -10.65 -6.39 12.36
CA ASP A 147 -12.11 -6.61 12.30
C ASP A 147 -12.78 -5.51 13.14
N VAL A 148 -13.33 -4.52 12.45
CA VAL A 148 -13.95 -3.33 13.07
C VAL A 148 -15.23 -3.69 13.80
N ASP A 149 -15.98 -4.66 13.27
CA ASP A 149 -17.28 -5.10 13.80
C ASP A 149 -17.10 -6.17 14.92
N GLY A 150 -15.86 -6.54 15.23
CA GLY A 150 -15.54 -7.49 16.29
C GLY A 150 -15.74 -6.87 17.68
N VAL A 151 -16.18 -7.68 18.63
CA VAL A 151 -16.31 -7.25 20.03
C VAL A 151 -14.94 -7.33 20.70
N SER A 152 -14.39 -6.20 21.12
CA SER A 152 -13.18 -6.16 21.95
C SER A 152 -13.55 -6.20 23.42
N GLU A 153 -12.85 -7.02 24.19
CA GLU A 153 -12.95 -7.03 25.64
C GLU A 153 -12.12 -5.93 26.30
N ASP A 154 -11.35 -5.19 25.48
CA ASP A 154 -10.48 -4.11 25.95
C ASP A 154 -11.30 -2.89 26.36
N ALA A 155 -11.03 -2.36 27.56
CA ALA A 155 -11.74 -1.22 28.15
C ALA A 155 -11.30 0.15 27.57
N ASP A 156 -10.54 0.18 26.47
CA ASP A 156 -9.96 1.41 25.90
C ASP A 156 -10.93 2.24 25.04
N GLY A 157 -12.14 1.74 24.81
CA GLY A 157 -13.20 2.40 24.04
C GLY A 157 -12.88 2.48 22.53
N VAL A 158 -12.06 1.56 22.03
CA VAL A 158 -11.75 1.41 20.60
C VAL A 158 -12.43 0.16 20.08
N ASP A 159 -13.18 0.29 18.98
CA ASP A 159 -13.93 -0.81 18.40
C ASP A 159 -13.05 -1.82 17.68
N GLY A 160 -13.46 -3.08 17.74
CA GLY A 160 -12.92 -4.16 16.93
C GLY A 160 -11.70 -4.88 17.51
N VAL A 161 -11.35 -5.97 16.85
CA VAL A 161 -10.25 -6.87 17.22
C VAL A 161 -9.16 -6.84 16.14
N VAL A 162 -7.88 -6.86 16.55
CA VAL A 162 -6.74 -6.90 15.64
C VAL A 162 -6.02 -8.25 15.72
N PHE A 163 -5.92 -8.92 14.59
CA PHE A 163 -5.15 -10.15 14.42
C PHE A 163 -3.83 -9.84 13.73
N SER A 164 -2.70 -10.22 14.35
CA SER A 164 -1.36 -9.86 13.86
C SER A 164 -0.57 -11.06 13.41
N TYR A 165 0.07 -10.97 12.24
CA TYR A 165 0.90 -12.01 11.63
C TYR A 165 2.20 -11.43 11.12
N TRP A 166 3.20 -12.27 10.94
CA TRP A 166 4.50 -11.87 10.37
C TRP A 166 4.94 -12.79 9.22
N PRO A 167 4.27 -12.70 8.06
CA PRO A 167 4.56 -13.57 6.91
C PRO A 167 5.83 -13.19 6.15
N HIS A 168 6.25 -11.94 6.20
CA HIS A 168 7.37 -11.40 5.43
C HIS A 168 8.50 -10.89 6.34
N LYS A 169 9.70 -10.76 5.77
CA LYS A 169 10.88 -10.19 6.47
C LYS A 169 11.18 -8.75 6.04
N CYS A 170 10.59 -8.32 4.95
CA CYS A 170 10.76 -7.01 4.31
C CYS A 170 9.42 -6.29 4.19
N PRO A 171 9.43 -4.98 3.83
CA PRO A 171 8.22 -4.20 3.67
C PRO A 171 7.17 -4.90 2.81
N VAL A 172 5.92 -4.90 3.28
CA VAL A 172 4.77 -5.44 2.56
C VAL A 172 4.37 -4.46 1.46
N SER A 173 4.62 -4.81 0.21
CA SER A 173 4.41 -3.91 -0.94
C SER A 173 2.96 -3.83 -1.40
N ALA A 174 2.23 -4.96 -1.36
CA ALA A 174 0.82 -5.00 -1.75
C ALA A 174 0.04 -6.04 -0.94
N ILE A 175 -1.26 -5.77 -0.78
CA ILE A 175 -2.26 -6.67 -0.20
C ILE A 175 -3.43 -6.73 -1.18
N VAL A 176 -3.81 -7.94 -1.61
CA VAL A 176 -4.85 -8.17 -2.62
C VAL A 176 -5.80 -9.26 -2.14
N ALA A 177 -7.09 -8.95 -2.04
CA ALA A 177 -8.10 -9.95 -1.73
C ALA A 177 -8.31 -10.89 -2.93
N HIS A 178 -8.47 -12.17 -2.66
CA HIS A 178 -8.75 -13.16 -3.69
C HIS A 178 -10.17 -12.98 -4.22
N GLN A 179 -10.33 -12.82 -5.54
CA GLN A 179 -11.61 -12.45 -6.15
C GLN A 179 -12.72 -13.49 -5.98
N ALA A 180 -12.39 -14.78 -6.07
CA ALA A 180 -13.36 -15.87 -5.99
C ALA A 180 -13.45 -16.50 -4.59
N ALA A 181 -12.58 -16.11 -3.64
CA ALA A 181 -12.50 -16.68 -2.31
C ALA A 181 -12.22 -15.58 -1.27
N PRO A 182 -13.25 -14.89 -0.76
CA PRO A 182 -13.09 -13.73 0.13
C PRO A 182 -12.36 -14.05 1.44
N HIS A 183 -12.28 -15.34 1.82
CA HIS A 183 -11.47 -15.84 2.93
C HIS A 183 -9.98 -15.96 2.64
N LYS A 184 -9.52 -15.56 1.45
CA LYS A 184 -8.11 -15.61 1.03
C LYS A 184 -7.58 -14.24 0.66
N VAL A 185 -6.35 -13.96 1.07
CA VAL A 185 -5.68 -12.68 0.81
C VAL A 185 -4.23 -12.92 0.42
N TYR A 186 -3.84 -12.39 -0.74
CA TYR A 186 -2.45 -12.36 -1.15
C TYR A 186 -1.73 -11.17 -0.54
N SER A 187 -0.44 -11.37 -0.28
CA SER A 187 0.48 -10.29 0.08
C SER A 187 1.81 -10.47 -0.63
N SER A 188 2.46 -9.37 -0.97
CA SER A 188 3.80 -9.38 -1.54
C SER A 188 4.77 -8.52 -0.74
N SER A 189 6.07 -8.76 -0.91
CA SER A 189 7.12 -8.00 -0.20
C SER A 189 8.23 -7.52 -1.12
N HIS A 190 9.01 -6.56 -0.63
CA HIS A 190 10.22 -6.09 -1.31
C HIS A 190 11.34 -7.15 -1.37
N GLN A 191 11.13 -8.34 -0.83
CA GLN A 191 12.05 -9.48 -1.00
C GLN A 191 11.62 -10.43 -2.13
N GLY A 192 10.55 -10.09 -2.87
CA GLY A 192 10.02 -10.94 -3.94
C GLY A 192 9.09 -12.05 -3.46
N GLU A 193 8.80 -12.14 -2.16
CA GLU A 193 7.90 -13.14 -1.60
C GLU A 193 6.44 -12.77 -1.95
N ILE A 194 5.69 -13.74 -2.45
CA ILE A 194 4.22 -13.68 -2.60
C ILE A 194 3.64 -14.77 -1.72
N CYS A 195 2.83 -14.37 -0.74
CA CYS A 195 2.20 -15.24 0.23
C CYS A 195 0.68 -15.18 0.12
N LEU A 196 0.01 -16.27 0.45
CA LEU A 196 -1.43 -16.40 0.56
C LEU A 196 -1.81 -16.67 2.01
N MET A 197 -2.63 -15.81 2.60
CA MET A 197 -3.36 -16.06 3.84
C MET A 197 -4.67 -16.77 3.52
N ASP A 198 -4.90 -17.89 4.18
CA ASP A 198 -6.17 -18.61 4.19
C ASP A 198 -6.78 -18.47 5.58
N PHE A 199 -7.87 -17.71 5.71
CA PHE A 199 -8.50 -17.44 7.01
C PHE A 199 -9.19 -18.66 7.59
N GLU A 200 -9.68 -19.59 6.75
CA GLU A 200 -10.30 -20.84 7.25
C GLU A 200 -9.28 -21.72 7.97
N LYS A 201 -8.03 -21.68 7.51
CA LYS A 201 -6.93 -22.46 8.07
C LYS A 201 -6.06 -21.65 9.02
N GLU A 202 -6.32 -20.35 9.13
CA GLU A 202 -5.50 -19.36 9.86
C GLU A 202 -4.00 -19.48 9.54
N LYS A 203 -3.67 -19.69 8.26
CA LYS A 203 -2.32 -20.02 7.85
C LYS A 203 -1.88 -19.24 6.62
N TYR A 204 -0.64 -18.76 6.69
CA TYR A 204 0.10 -18.28 5.52
C TYR A 204 0.82 -19.42 4.79
N SER A 205 0.72 -19.42 3.47
CA SER A 205 1.51 -20.27 2.58
C SER A 205 2.28 -19.40 1.59
N MET A 206 3.52 -19.75 1.29
CA MET A 206 4.27 -19.11 0.22
C MET A 206 3.75 -19.63 -1.12
N VAL A 207 3.27 -18.71 -1.96
CA VAL A 207 2.78 -18.99 -3.31
C VAL A 207 3.93 -18.97 -4.31
N HIS A 208 4.77 -17.93 -4.22
CA HIS A 208 5.91 -17.75 -5.13
C HIS A 208 7.01 -16.92 -4.47
N LEU A 209 8.25 -17.16 -4.90
CA LEU A 209 9.41 -16.35 -4.56
C LEU A 209 10.06 -15.86 -5.85
N TRP A 210 9.93 -14.57 -6.11
CA TRP A 210 10.57 -13.88 -7.23
C TRP A 210 11.99 -13.45 -6.87
N GLU A 211 12.87 -13.42 -7.82
CA GLU A 211 14.29 -13.06 -7.60
C GLU A 211 14.53 -11.57 -7.32
N ARG A 212 13.55 -10.73 -7.62
CA ARG A 212 13.60 -9.27 -7.47
C ARG A 212 12.50 -8.76 -6.54
N PRO A 213 12.67 -7.56 -5.95
CA PRO A 213 11.60 -6.89 -5.21
C PRO A 213 10.31 -6.76 -6.02
N VAL A 214 9.18 -7.17 -5.43
CA VAL A 214 7.85 -6.98 -6.00
C VAL A 214 7.23 -5.72 -5.39
N TYR A 215 6.80 -4.78 -6.23
CA TYR A 215 6.23 -3.50 -5.79
C TYR A 215 4.73 -3.38 -5.99
N SER A 216 4.18 -4.14 -6.91
CA SER A 216 2.75 -4.17 -7.20
C SER A 216 2.27 -5.59 -7.48
N LEU A 217 1.05 -5.89 -7.06
CA LEU A 217 0.41 -7.18 -7.21
C LEU A 217 -1.05 -6.97 -7.56
N CYS A 218 -1.56 -7.72 -8.52
CA CYS A 218 -2.96 -7.69 -8.92
C CYS A 218 -3.41 -9.08 -9.34
N GLN A 219 -4.64 -9.44 -9.04
CA GLN A 219 -5.26 -10.67 -9.55
C GLN A 219 -6.07 -10.36 -10.80
N ALA A 220 -5.97 -11.22 -11.83
CA ALA A 220 -6.74 -11.06 -13.06
C ALA A 220 -8.23 -11.22 -12.81
N GLN A 221 -9.05 -10.30 -13.33
CA GLN A 221 -10.51 -10.34 -13.10
C GLN A 221 -11.21 -11.54 -13.76
N ASN A 222 -10.70 -11.99 -14.89
CA ASN A 222 -11.26 -13.11 -15.66
C ASN A 222 -10.67 -14.48 -15.29
N SER A 223 -9.67 -14.49 -14.41
CA SER A 223 -9.02 -15.72 -13.98
C SER A 223 -8.56 -15.61 -12.53
N ALA A 224 -9.32 -16.21 -11.63
CA ALA A 224 -8.97 -16.28 -10.21
C ALA A 224 -7.66 -17.05 -9.92
N ARG A 225 -7.00 -17.58 -10.96
CA ARG A 225 -5.76 -18.35 -10.84
C ARG A 225 -4.52 -17.57 -11.29
N CYS A 226 -4.72 -16.44 -11.95
CA CYS A 226 -3.63 -15.66 -12.53
C CYS A 226 -3.33 -14.44 -11.66
N LEU A 227 -2.08 -14.33 -11.23
CA LEU A 227 -1.53 -13.16 -10.57
C LEU A 227 -0.62 -12.41 -11.52
N TYR A 228 -0.79 -11.09 -11.55
CA TYR A 228 0.13 -10.17 -12.21
C TYR A 228 0.92 -9.42 -11.14
N PHE A 229 2.23 -9.38 -11.28
CA PHE A 229 3.06 -8.59 -10.39
C PHE A 229 4.13 -7.81 -11.15
N GLY A 230 4.44 -6.63 -10.61
CA GLY A 230 5.43 -5.72 -11.15
C GLY A 230 6.68 -5.66 -10.27
N ASP A 231 7.84 -5.78 -10.89
CA ASP A 231 9.13 -5.76 -10.20
C ASP A 231 9.83 -4.39 -10.25
N GLU A 232 11.02 -4.31 -9.65
CA GLU A 232 11.83 -3.09 -9.55
C GLU A 232 12.44 -2.64 -10.89
N LYS A 233 12.53 -3.52 -11.89
CA LYS A 233 13.14 -3.25 -13.21
C LYS A 233 12.12 -3.06 -14.33
N GLY A 234 10.84 -2.86 -13.97
CA GLY A 234 9.80 -2.64 -14.96
C GLY A 234 9.27 -3.93 -15.60
N GLY A 235 9.64 -5.08 -15.06
CA GLY A 235 9.10 -6.37 -15.46
C GLY A 235 7.66 -6.55 -14.96
N LEU A 236 6.73 -6.86 -15.88
CA LEU A 236 5.37 -7.31 -15.59
C LEU A 236 5.32 -8.82 -15.78
N THR A 237 5.05 -9.55 -14.71
CA THR A 237 5.05 -11.02 -14.72
C THR A 237 3.66 -11.57 -14.50
N LEU A 238 3.28 -12.54 -15.33
CA LEU A 238 2.08 -13.35 -15.20
C LEU A 238 2.43 -14.70 -14.59
N PHE A 239 1.82 -15.01 -13.47
CA PHE A 239 2.01 -16.24 -12.70
C PHE A 239 0.71 -17.02 -12.60
N ASP A 240 0.76 -18.33 -12.88
CA ASP A 240 -0.37 -19.26 -12.67
C ASP A 240 -0.17 -19.95 -11.31
N GLU A 241 -1.09 -19.65 -10.37
CA GLU A 241 -1.06 -20.22 -9.01
C GLU A 241 -1.28 -21.73 -9.01
N ARG A 242 -2.15 -22.24 -9.89
CA ARG A 242 -2.47 -23.67 -9.93
C ARG A 242 -1.28 -24.50 -10.40
N GLU A 243 -0.61 -24.02 -11.44
CA GLU A 243 0.58 -24.70 -11.97
C GLU A 243 1.85 -24.37 -11.18
N GLY A 244 1.79 -23.35 -10.33
CA GLY A 244 2.92 -22.90 -9.52
C GLY A 244 4.08 -22.35 -10.35
N LYS A 245 3.80 -21.81 -11.56
CA LYS A 245 4.85 -21.36 -12.48
C LYS A 245 4.56 -19.99 -13.09
N VAL A 246 5.63 -19.32 -13.46
CA VAL A 246 5.59 -18.13 -14.30
C VAL A 246 5.23 -18.55 -15.72
N LEU A 247 4.17 -17.93 -16.28
CA LEU A 247 3.76 -18.15 -17.66
C LEU A 247 4.55 -17.27 -18.62
N THR A 248 4.71 -15.99 -18.27
CA THR A 248 5.45 -15.03 -19.07
C THR A 248 5.87 -13.82 -18.25
N THR A 249 6.91 -13.13 -18.72
CA THR A 249 7.35 -11.82 -18.20
C THR A 249 7.58 -10.91 -19.39
N TRP A 250 7.12 -9.67 -19.26
CA TRP A 250 7.30 -8.60 -20.24
C TRP A 250 8.04 -7.44 -19.59
N ASP A 251 9.06 -6.91 -20.24
CA ASP A 251 9.73 -5.67 -19.83
C ASP A 251 8.93 -4.48 -20.37
N VAL A 252 7.94 -4.04 -19.59
CA VAL A 252 6.94 -3.03 -20.00
C VAL A 252 7.32 -1.61 -19.61
N HIS A 253 8.26 -1.46 -18.67
CA HIS A 253 8.78 -0.19 -18.18
C HIS A 253 10.31 -0.26 -18.00
N GLU A 254 10.97 0.90 -17.90
CA GLU A 254 12.41 0.98 -17.65
C GLU A 254 12.76 0.92 -16.16
N GLU A 255 11.80 1.24 -15.29
CA GLU A 255 11.95 1.25 -13.83
C GLU A 255 10.75 0.57 -13.16
N LYS A 256 10.78 0.51 -11.82
CA LYS A 256 9.81 -0.22 -11.01
C LYS A 256 8.36 0.11 -11.33
N ILE A 257 7.52 -0.91 -11.35
CA ILE A 257 6.07 -0.79 -11.52
C ILE A 257 5.40 -0.50 -10.17
N ASN A 258 4.87 0.72 -10.00
CA ASN A 258 4.28 1.19 -8.76
C ASN A 258 2.81 0.74 -8.56
N SER A 259 2.07 0.55 -9.65
CA SER A 259 0.70 0.01 -9.61
C SER A 259 0.36 -0.77 -10.86
N ILE A 260 -0.55 -1.71 -10.68
CA ILE A 260 -1.19 -2.51 -11.73
C ILE A 260 -2.67 -2.48 -11.44
N ASP A 261 -3.51 -2.18 -12.44
CA ASP A 261 -4.95 -2.16 -12.31
C ASP A 261 -5.64 -2.66 -13.57
N PHE A 262 -6.67 -3.50 -13.43
CA PHE A 262 -7.47 -3.98 -14.53
C PHE A 262 -8.70 -3.11 -14.74
N HIS A 263 -9.05 -2.89 -16.00
CA HIS A 263 -10.29 -2.23 -16.35
C HIS A 263 -11.50 -3.08 -15.91
N PRO A 264 -12.47 -2.52 -15.16
CA PRO A 264 -13.54 -3.30 -14.53
C PRO A 264 -14.45 -4.04 -15.53
N GLU A 265 -14.69 -3.48 -16.72
CA GLU A 265 -15.55 -4.08 -17.73
C GLU A 265 -14.78 -4.74 -18.88
N LYS A 266 -13.50 -4.34 -19.11
CA LYS A 266 -12.65 -4.87 -20.19
C LYS A 266 -11.48 -5.64 -19.57
N PRO A 267 -11.66 -6.91 -19.15
CA PRO A 267 -10.66 -7.65 -18.35
C PRO A 267 -9.33 -7.93 -19.09
N HIS A 268 -9.26 -7.63 -20.37
CA HIS A 268 -8.02 -7.66 -21.16
C HIS A 268 -7.26 -6.34 -21.13
N MET A 269 -7.86 -5.27 -20.64
CA MET A 269 -7.23 -3.96 -20.55
C MET A 269 -6.60 -3.77 -19.16
N LEU A 270 -5.32 -3.43 -19.15
CA LEU A 270 -4.49 -3.27 -17.95
C LEU A 270 -3.83 -1.91 -17.96
N ALA A 271 -3.86 -1.20 -16.84
CA ALA A 271 -3.08 0.01 -16.61
C ALA A 271 -1.89 -0.28 -15.69
N THR A 272 -0.74 0.29 -16.02
CA THR A 272 0.46 0.26 -15.18
C THR A 272 0.98 1.67 -14.95
N SER A 273 1.64 1.89 -13.83
CA SER A 273 2.38 3.13 -13.54
C SER A 273 3.79 2.82 -13.08
N SER A 274 4.75 3.62 -13.49
CA SER A 274 6.16 3.38 -13.19
C SER A 274 6.90 4.63 -12.71
N THR A 275 8.00 4.39 -12.03
CA THR A 275 8.96 5.41 -11.63
C THR A 275 9.66 6.06 -12.84
N ASP A 276 9.68 5.41 -14.01
CA ASP A 276 10.21 5.92 -15.29
C ASP A 276 9.41 7.12 -15.85
N GLN A 277 8.49 7.68 -15.06
CA GLN A 277 7.66 8.83 -15.41
C GLN A 277 6.58 8.52 -16.45
N THR A 278 6.25 7.24 -16.63
CA THR A 278 5.17 6.83 -17.53
C THR A 278 4.05 6.10 -16.81
N ALA A 279 2.84 6.24 -17.35
CA ALA A 279 1.75 5.32 -17.11
C ALA A 279 1.29 4.79 -18.47
N CYS A 280 1.00 3.51 -18.54
CA CYS A 280 0.70 2.84 -19.81
C CYS A 280 -0.58 2.01 -19.70
N ILE A 281 -1.28 1.90 -20.84
CA ILE A 281 -2.42 0.97 -20.99
C ILE A 281 -2.00 -0.13 -21.97
N TRP A 282 -2.33 -1.36 -21.61
CA TRP A 282 -1.97 -2.57 -22.31
C TRP A 282 -3.21 -3.41 -22.65
N ASP A 283 -3.17 -4.11 -23.78
CA ASP A 283 -4.03 -5.27 -24.02
C ASP A 283 -3.21 -6.54 -23.71
N VAL A 284 -3.51 -7.19 -22.57
CA VAL A 284 -2.75 -8.34 -22.09
C VAL A 284 -2.73 -9.54 -23.05
N ARG A 285 -3.66 -9.57 -24.04
CA ARG A 285 -3.70 -10.61 -25.07
C ARG A 285 -2.65 -10.39 -26.16
N ASN A 286 -2.18 -9.16 -26.31
CA ASN A 286 -1.35 -8.72 -27.43
C ASN A 286 0.02 -8.19 -27.02
N ILE A 287 0.39 -8.25 -25.75
CA ILE A 287 1.72 -7.81 -25.29
C ILE A 287 2.78 -8.73 -25.88
N LYS A 288 3.64 -8.18 -26.73
CA LYS A 288 4.75 -8.91 -27.34
C LYS A 288 5.92 -9.03 -26.37
N SER A 289 6.57 -10.19 -26.34
CA SER A 289 7.64 -10.46 -25.38
C SER A 289 8.93 -9.64 -25.61
N LYS A 290 9.23 -9.24 -26.86
CA LYS A 290 10.49 -8.53 -27.18
C LYS A 290 10.35 -7.02 -27.29
N GLU A 291 9.19 -6.53 -27.74
CA GLU A 291 8.87 -5.12 -27.87
C GLU A 291 7.42 -4.96 -27.45
N PRO A 292 7.15 -4.75 -26.16
CA PRO A 292 5.79 -4.58 -25.68
C PRO A 292 5.17 -3.32 -26.30
N ASP A 293 4.06 -3.51 -26.98
CA ASP A 293 3.33 -2.45 -27.67
C ASP A 293 2.13 -2.04 -26.81
N SER A 294 2.18 -0.83 -26.26
CA SER A 294 1.13 -0.30 -25.40
C SER A 294 0.02 0.34 -26.24
N LEU A 295 -1.24 0.22 -25.80
CA LEU A 295 -2.36 0.94 -26.39
C LEU A 295 -2.23 2.46 -26.24
N LYS A 296 -1.70 2.91 -25.11
CA LYS A 296 -1.43 4.33 -24.82
C LYS A 296 -0.32 4.48 -23.81
N VAL A 297 0.54 5.50 -24.02
CA VAL A 297 1.57 5.94 -23.06
C VAL A 297 1.24 7.36 -22.60
N PHE A 298 1.16 7.56 -21.31
CA PHE A 298 1.05 8.87 -20.68
C PHE A 298 2.41 9.26 -20.12
N LYS A 299 3.07 10.23 -20.76
CA LYS A 299 4.33 10.80 -20.27
C LYS A 299 4.05 11.86 -19.23
N LEU A 300 4.73 11.77 -18.11
CA LEU A 300 4.58 12.65 -16.95
C LEU A 300 5.92 13.35 -16.68
N HIS A 301 5.89 14.44 -15.92
CA HIS A 301 7.12 15.14 -15.52
C HIS A 301 7.79 14.54 -14.29
N LYS A 302 7.10 13.62 -13.60
CA LYS A 302 7.54 12.98 -12.37
C LYS A 302 7.08 11.52 -12.35
N SER A 303 7.66 10.72 -11.44
CA SER A 303 7.28 9.32 -11.26
C SER A 303 5.77 9.12 -11.16
N ALA A 304 5.22 8.22 -11.95
CA ALA A 304 3.83 7.80 -11.83
C ALA A 304 3.67 6.87 -10.63
N GLN A 305 2.87 7.30 -9.65
CA GLN A 305 2.68 6.55 -8.40
C GLN A 305 1.50 5.59 -8.45
N SER A 306 0.47 5.94 -9.19
CA SER A 306 -0.69 5.08 -9.44
C SER A 306 -1.35 5.41 -10.76
N ALA A 307 -1.99 4.40 -11.36
CA ALA A 307 -2.89 4.51 -12.51
C ALA A 307 -4.06 3.55 -12.24
N TYR A 308 -5.24 4.10 -11.90
CA TYR A 308 -6.40 3.33 -11.50
C TYR A 308 -7.62 3.72 -12.31
N PHE A 309 -8.33 2.72 -12.83
CA PHE A 309 -9.60 2.90 -13.51
C PHE A 309 -10.71 3.28 -12.52
N SER A 310 -11.65 4.10 -12.96
CA SER A 310 -12.87 4.39 -12.22
C SER A 310 -13.77 3.15 -12.09
N PRO A 311 -14.72 3.12 -11.15
CA PRO A 311 -15.62 1.99 -10.97
C PRO A 311 -16.38 1.56 -12.23
N SER A 312 -16.74 2.49 -13.13
CA SER A 312 -17.34 2.18 -14.44
C SER A 312 -16.31 1.88 -15.53
N GLY A 313 -15.03 2.14 -15.30
CA GLY A 313 -13.98 2.02 -16.32
C GLY A 313 -13.91 3.17 -17.32
N ARG A 314 -14.80 4.18 -17.24
CA ARG A 314 -14.81 5.29 -18.20
C ARG A 314 -13.66 6.27 -18.02
N MET A 315 -13.10 6.33 -16.83
CA MET A 315 -12.03 7.27 -16.47
C MET A 315 -10.82 6.54 -15.94
N LEU A 316 -9.63 7.13 -16.13
CA LEU A 316 -8.36 6.67 -15.56
C LEU A 316 -7.74 7.82 -14.76
N ALA A 317 -7.51 7.61 -13.48
CA ALA A 317 -6.78 8.55 -12.63
C ALA A 317 -5.31 8.16 -12.53
N VAL A 318 -4.42 9.08 -12.92
CA VAL A 318 -2.98 8.90 -12.85
C VAL A 318 -2.40 9.90 -11.87
N THR A 319 -1.73 9.40 -10.84
CA THR A 319 -1.04 10.23 -9.85
C THR A 319 0.43 10.31 -10.17
N SER A 320 0.97 11.50 -10.25
CA SER A 320 2.41 11.70 -10.41
C SER A 320 2.95 12.57 -9.29
N SER A 321 4.03 12.12 -8.67
CA SER A 321 4.70 12.87 -7.60
C SER A 321 6.19 12.61 -7.56
N SER A 322 6.95 13.58 -7.06
CA SER A 322 8.34 13.35 -6.64
C SER A 322 8.41 13.47 -5.12
N TYR A 323 9.50 13.01 -4.54
CA TYR A 323 9.78 13.15 -3.09
C TYR A 323 9.86 14.61 -2.62
N SER A 324 9.79 15.59 -3.53
CA SER A 324 9.79 17.01 -3.22
C SER A 324 8.46 17.66 -3.59
N ILE A 325 7.62 17.87 -2.60
CA ILE A 325 6.68 18.99 -2.44
C ILE A 325 5.42 19.03 -3.32
N CYS A 326 5.44 18.76 -4.62
CA CYS A 326 4.27 18.91 -5.49
C CYS A 326 3.97 17.64 -6.28
N GLY A 327 2.72 17.30 -6.42
CA GLY A 327 2.25 16.24 -7.28
C GLY A 327 1.11 16.71 -8.19
N THR A 328 0.76 15.91 -9.16
CA THR A 328 -0.40 16.13 -10.03
C THR A 328 -1.24 14.87 -10.09
N VAL A 329 -2.54 15.06 -10.07
CA VAL A 329 -3.52 14.03 -10.44
C VAL A 329 -4.06 14.41 -11.81
N ARG A 330 -3.94 13.51 -12.77
CA ARG A 330 -4.53 13.66 -14.10
C ARG A 330 -5.61 12.61 -14.29
N VAL A 331 -6.78 13.05 -14.69
CA VAL A 331 -7.90 12.17 -14.99
C VAL A 331 -8.13 12.19 -16.50
N PHE A 332 -8.11 11.02 -17.11
CA PHE A 332 -8.28 10.83 -18.54
C PHE A 332 -9.60 10.11 -18.82
N CYS A 333 -10.27 10.49 -19.91
CA CYS A 333 -11.35 9.68 -20.47
C CYS A 333 -10.76 8.48 -21.20
N VAL A 334 -11.24 7.26 -20.90
CA VAL A 334 -10.69 6.01 -21.46
C VAL A 334 -11.07 5.81 -22.92
N ASP A 335 -12.13 6.44 -23.41
CA ASP A 335 -12.60 6.27 -24.80
C ASP A 335 -11.71 7.01 -25.81
N ASP A 336 -11.15 8.17 -25.45
CA ASP A 336 -10.32 8.96 -26.36
C ASP A 336 -8.89 9.23 -25.86
N PHE A 337 -8.65 9.17 -24.54
CA PHE A 337 -7.39 9.48 -23.86
C PHE A 337 -6.77 10.88 -24.14
N GLU A 338 -7.41 11.70 -24.93
CA GLU A 338 -6.94 13.05 -25.26
C GLU A 338 -7.50 14.07 -24.28
N ASN A 339 -8.77 13.89 -23.88
CA ASN A 339 -9.42 14.72 -22.90
C ASN A 339 -8.90 14.36 -21.51
N SER A 340 -8.22 15.30 -20.86
CA SER A 340 -7.71 15.14 -19.50
C SER A 340 -7.98 16.37 -18.66
N HIS A 341 -8.34 16.12 -17.40
CA HIS A 341 -8.40 17.13 -16.36
C HIS A 341 -7.22 16.93 -15.41
N SER A 342 -6.51 18.01 -15.06
CA SER A 342 -5.38 17.92 -14.13
C SER A 342 -5.64 18.77 -12.90
N VAL A 343 -5.35 18.21 -11.74
CA VAL A 343 -5.37 18.89 -10.45
C VAL A 343 -3.96 18.85 -9.86
N GLU A 344 -3.39 20.00 -9.59
CA GLU A 344 -2.12 20.11 -8.89
C GLU A 344 -2.37 20.12 -7.40
N TYR A 345 -1.53 19.39 -6.66
CA TYR A 345 -1.57 19.42 -5.20
C TYR A 345 -0.20 19.74 -4.62
N ASN A 346 -0.23 20.49 -3.54
CA ASN A 346 0.98 20.89 -2.82
C ASN A 346 1.04 20.13 -1.49
N ASN A 347 2.07 19.32 -1.35
CA ASN A 347 2.25 18.43 -0.21
C ASN A 347 3.40 18.87 0.70
N GLN A 348 3.49 20.17 0.99
CA GLN A 348 4.52 20.75 1.86
C GLN A 348 4.35 20.33 3.32
N THR A 349 4.58 19.05 3.62
CA THR A 349 4.39 18.54 4.97
C THR A 349 5.65 18.64 5.84
N GLY A 350 6.79 19.04 5.28
CA GLY A 350 8.08 19.06 6.00
C GLY A 350 8.58 17.68 6.44
N ILE A 351 7.84 16.63 6.15
CA ILE A 351 8.14 15.23 6.42
C ILE A 351 8.19 14.53 5.07
N TRP A 352 9.03 13.51 4.92
CA TRP A 352 9.11 12.68 3.71
C TRP A 352 8.08 11.53 3.80
N PRO A 353 6.82 11.74 3.46
CA PRO A 353 5.85 10.66 3.43
C PRO A 353 6.15 9.74 2.24
N SER A 354 5.79 8.48 2.35
CA SER A 354 5.77 7.59 1.19
C SER A 354 4.81 8.15 0.13
N ALA A 355 5.09 7.84 -1.14
CA ALA A 355 4.36 8.38 -2.28
C ALA A 355 2.84 8.24 -2.13
N PHE A 356 2.14 9.33 -2.40
CA PHE A 356 0.67 9.38 -2.38
C PHE A 356 0.09 8.65 -3.59
N LYS A 357 -1.01 7.96 -3.38
CA LYS A 357 -1.79 7.31 -4.43
C LYS A 357 -3.23 7.78 -4.30
N VAL A 358 -3.78 8.24 -5.41
CA VAL A 358 -5.22 8.52 -5.51
C VAL A 358 -5.97 7.22 -5.65
N ILE A 359 -7.15 7.13 -5.07
CA ILE A 359 -8.10 6.04 -5.31
C ILE A 359 -9.45 6.60 -5.74
N TRP A 360 -10.20 5.83 -6.48
CA TRP A 360 -11.59 6.09 -6.75
C TRP A 360 -12.47 5.73 -5.54
N GLY A 361 -13.53 6.48 -5.36
CA GLY A 361 -14.60 6.17 -4.42
C GLY A 361 -15.59 5.16 -4.99
N TRP A 362 -16.87 5.41 -4.77
CA TRP A 362 -17.95 4.48 -5.16
C TRP A 362 -18.61 4.84 -6.49
N ASN A 363 -18.22 5.97 -7.10
CA ASN A 363 -18.68 6.45 -8.39
C ASN A 363 -17.51 7.03 -9.21
N ASP A 364 -17.77 7.49 -10.44
CA ASP A 364 -16.75 8.05 -11.34
C ASP A 364 -16.39 9.50 -11.04
N THR A 365 -17.02 10.13 -10.07
CA THR A 365 -16.78 11.53 -9.70
C THR A 365 -15.94 11.67 -8.44
N ASP A 366 -15.91 10.63 -7.58
CA ASP A 366 -15.27 10.68 -6.30
C ASP A 366 -13.83 10.18 -6.37
N LEU A 367 -12.89 11.11 -6.32
CA LEU A 367 -11.47 10.84 -6.18
C LEU A 367 -11.02 11.21 -4.77
N TYR A 368 -10.37 10.26 -4.10
CA TYR A 368 -9.81 10.47 -2.77
C TYR A 368 -8.29 10.52 -2.84
N ASP A 369 -7.74 11.62 -2.32
CA ASP A 369 -6.30 11.80 -2.12
C ASP A 369 -6.04 12.44 -0.75
N SER A 370 -4.87 12.20 -0.23
CA SER A 370 -4.45 12.72 1.08
C SER A 370 -3.88 14.15 1.05
N GLY A 371 -3.75 14.75 -0.12
CA GLY A 371 -3.10 16.05 -0.29
C GLY A 371 -3.85 17.06 -1.16
N LEU A 372 -5.01 16.73 -1.68
CA LEU A 372 -5.76 17.62 -2.55
C LEU A 372 -6.35 18.79 -1.76
N SER A 373 -5.87 19.99 -2.07
CA SER A 373 -6.50 21.28 -1.74
C SER A 373 -6.87 21.97 -3.06
N ALA A 374 -7.80 21.38 -3.80
CA ALA A 374 -8.36 22.01 -5.00
C ALA A 374 -9.53 22.93 -4.62
N GLN A 375 -9.77 23.96 -5.42
CA GLN A 375 -10.81 24.96 -5.14
C GLN A 375 -12.24 24.41 -5.05
N ASN A 376 -12.46 23.16 -5.50
CA ASN A 376 -13.76 22.48 -5.49
C ASN A 376 -13.73 21.11 -4.80
N SER A 377 -12.75 20.85 -3.90
CA SER A 377 -12.63 19.58 -3.19
C SER A 377 -13.18 19.68 -1.77
N SER A 378 -13.96 18.68 -1.35
CA SER A 378 -14.35 18.49 0.04
C SER A 378 -13.16 17.94 0.83
N VAL A 379 -12.78 18.61 1.91
CA VAL A 379 -11.69 18.18 2.78
C VAL A 379 -12.25 17.47 4.01
N LEU A 380 -12.00 16.19 4.14
CA LEU A 380 -12.37 15.44 5.35
C LEU A 380 -11.45 15.85 6.51
N LYS A 381 -12.03 16.43 7.56
CA LYS A 381 -11.33 16.90 8.75
C LYS A 381 -11.91 16.23 10.00
N SER A 382 -11.06 15.81 10.92
CA SER A 382 -11.44 15.30 12.22
C SER A 382 -10.34 15.60 13.23
N GLU A 383 -10.73 15.91 14.48
CA GLU A 383 -9.80 16.06 15.60
C GLU A 383 -9.09 14.74 15.94
N HIS A 384 -9.67 13.60 15.56
CA HIS A 384 -9.11 12.28 15.79
C HIS A 384 -8.01 11.91 14.78
N MET A 385 -7.91 12.64 13.66
CA MET A 385 -6.86 12.42 12.66
C MET A 385 -5.61 13.24 13.02
N THR A 386 -4.64 12.57 13.62
CA THR A 386 -3.41 13.22 14.15
C THR A 386 -2.25 13.26 13.15
N SER A 387 -2.40 12.70 11.96
CA SER A 387 -1.33 12.61 10.95
C SER A 387 -1.89 12.55 9.54
N ILE A 388 -1.05 12.95 8.57
CA ILE A 388 -1.42 12.98 7.15
C ILE A 388 -1.50 11.55 6.62
N PRO A 389 -2.63 11.15 6.01
CA PRO A 389 -2.77 9.83 5.42
C PRO A 389 -1.94 9.72 4.14
N ASN A 390 -1.42 8.54 3.86
CA ASN A 390 -0.65 8.24 2.65
C ASN A 390 -1.11 6.97 1.94
N ARG A 391 -1.95 6.17 2.59
CA ARG A 391 -2.62 5.01 2.01
C ARG A 391 -4.10 5.13 2.24
N LEU A 392 -4.85 4.84 1.21
CA LEU A 392 -6.30 4.92 1.17
C LEU A 392 -6.88 3.62 0.61
N SER A 393 -8.02 3.19 1.12
CA SER A 393 -8.77 2.06 0.57
C SER A 393 -10.26 2.24 0.89
N ALA A 394 -11.07 2.38 -0.16
CA ALA A 394 -12.53 2.40 -0.03
C ALA A 394 -13.08 0.99 0.16
N HIS A 395 -14.15 0.85 0.93
CA HIS A 395 -14.85 -0.42 1.07
C HIS A 395 -15.64 -0.71 -0.22
N PRO A 396 -15.45 -1.87 -0.86
CA PRO A 396 -16.04 -2.11 -2.18
C PRO A 396 -17.57 -2.17 -2.21
N TYR A 397 -18.22 -2.46 -1.07
CA TYR A 397 -19.68 -2.63 -0.99
C TYR A 397 -20.40 -1.64 -0.07
N LYS A 398 -19.68 -1.01 0.86
CA LYS A 398 -20.29 -0.05 1.84
C LYS A 398 -19.89 1.37 1.45
N VAL A 399 -20.83 2.12 0.83
CA VAL A 399 -20.62 3.54 0.49
C VAL A 399 -20.39 4.36 1.77
N GLY A 400 -19.37 5.23 1.75
CA GLY A 400 -18.98 6.04 2.90
C GLY A 400 -18.00 5.36 3.88
N TYR A 401 -17.51 4.15 3.58
CA TYR A 401 -16.50 3.48 4.40
C TYR A 401 -15.12 3.57 3.73
N LEU A 402 -14.29 4.47 4.24
CA LEU A 402 -12.95 4.76 3.72
C LEU A 402 -11.91 4.55 4.81
N ALA A 403 -11.05 3.57 4.64
CA ALA A 403 -9.88 3.41 5.49
C ALA A 403 -8.73 4.26 4.95
N CYS A 404 -8.01 4.92 5.86
CA CYS A 404 -6.78 5.61 5.56
C CYS A 404 -5.71 5.32 6.62
N SER A 405 -4.46 5.30 6.22
CA SER A 405 -3.33 5.17 7.13
C SER A 405 -2.29 6.24 6.87
N SER A 406 -1.55 6.59 7.90
CA SER A 406 -0.41 7.52 7.81
C SER A 406 0.92 6.77 7.80
N CYS A 407 2.02 7.51 7.80
CA CYS A 407 3.37 6.96 8.02
C CYS A 407 3.57 6.35 9.42
N THR A 408 2.52 6.17 10.20
CA THR A 408 2.52 5.51 11.51
C THR A 408 1.92 4.11 11.40
N SER A 409 1.70 3.47 12.54
CA SER A 409 1.02 2.17 12.64
C SER A 409 -0.51 2.28 12.70
N LYS A 410 -1.06 3.50 12.64
CA LYS A 410 -2.50 3.76 12.82
C LYS A 410 -3.26 3.67 11.51
N VAL A 411 -4.43 3.05 11.61
CA VAL A 411 -5.49 3.10 10.60
C VAL A 411 -6.63 3.96 11.15
N TYR A 412 -7.19 4.79 10.30
CA TYR A 412 -8.34 5.64 10.54
C TYR A 412 -9.46 5.17 9.59
N LEU A 413 -10.61 4.82 10.11
CA LEU A 413 -11.75 4.40 9.31
C LEU A 413 -12.85 5.47 9.38
N TRP A 414 -13.04 6.17 8.27
CA TRP A 414 -14.19 7.02 8.06
C TRP A 414 -15.40 6.16 7.75
N THR A 415 -16.54 6.50 8.34
CA THR A 415 -17.80 5.79 8.13
C THR A 415 -18.91 6.78 7.85
N ARG A 416 -20.01 6.31 7.29
CA ARG A 416 -21.20 7.14 7.08
C ARG A 416 -21.81 7.49 8.42
N ALA A 417 -22.19 8.78 8.59
CA ALA A 417 -22.85 9.33 9.79
C ALA A 417 -24.24 8.76 10.00
#